data_07a7462c89e8020c1a205dbd37054840
#
_entry.id   07a7462c89e8020c1a205dbd37054840
#
_cell.length_a   1.000
_cell.length_b   1.000
_cell.length_c   1.000
_cell.angle_alpha   90.00
_cell.angle_beta   90.00
_cell.angle_gamma   90.00
#
_symmetry.space_group_name_H-M   'P 1'
#
loop_
_entity.id
_entity.type
_entity.pdbx_description
1 polymer ?
#
loop_
_entity_poly.entity_id
_entity_poly.type
_entity_poly.pdbx_seq_one_letter_code
_entity_poly.pdbx_strand_id
1 'polypeptide(L)'
;TLLFSLPQAVACADAKAFLISPFVGRILDWHVRAGGGPYTAETDPGVVSVRTIYDYYKAHGIGTVVMGASFRNTGEIEALAGCDRLTIGPALLDELAAATGELPRKLSPDTPREAPARREGFPLRAQ
;
A
#
# COMPACT_ATOMS: atom_id res chain seq x y z
N THR A 1 8.24 -9.35 1.13
CA THR A 1 8.71 -8.90 2.45
C THR A 1 7.62 -8.13 3.16
N LEU A 2 7.30 -8.55 4.36
CA LEU A 2 6.33 -7.90 5.24
C LEU A 2 6.85 -6.55 5.69
N LEU A 3 6.05 -5.50 5.53
CA LEU A 3 6.42 -4.18 6.04
C LEU A 3 5.19 -3.32 6.39
N PHE A 4 5.44 -2.25 7.16
CA PHE A 4 4.37 -1.43 7.72
C PHE A 4 4.57 0.08 7.54
N SER A 5 5.65 0.53 6.90
CA SER A 5 5.95 1.96 6.84
C SER A 5 6.75 2.35 5.60
N LEU A 6 6.70 3.63 5.25
CA LEU A 6 7.51 4.17 4.16
C LEU A 6 9.02 4.03 4.41
N PRO A 7 9.56 4.28 5.62
CA PRO A 7 10.99 4.05 5.86
C PRO A 7 11.44 2.64 5.55
N GLN A 8 10.65 1.63 5.92
CA GLN A 8 10.94 0.25 5.59
C GLN A 8 10.92 0.02 4.07
N ALA A 9 9.96 0.63 3.37
CA ALA A 9 9.85 0.52 1.92
C ALA A 9 11.04 1.16 1.21
N VAL A 10 11.51 2.31 1.69
CA VAL A 10 12.71 2.97 1.15
C VAL A 10 13.94 2.08 1.36
N ALA A 11 14.08 1.50 2.53
CA ALA A 11 15.19 0.59 2.84
C ALA A 11 15.19 -0.64 1.92
N CYS A 12 14.01 -1.23 1.68
CA CYS A 12 13.88 -2.36 0.76
C CYS A 12 14.26 -1.98 -0.67
N ALA A 13 13.88 -0.78 -1.11
CA ALA A 13 14.24 -0.28 -2.43
C ALA A 13 15.76 -0.09 -2.56
N ASP A 14 16.40 0.47 -1.54
CA ASP A 14 17.85 0.66 -1.52
C ASP A 14 18.58 -0.69 -1.53
N ALA A 15 18.00 -1.70 -0.90
CA ALA A 15 18.52 -3.07 -0.92
C ALA A 15 18.19 -3.80 -2.22
N LYS A 16 17.48 -3.17 -3.15
CA LYS A 16 17.07 -3.72 -4.45
C LYS A 16 16.19 -4.96 -4.31
N ALA A 17 15.30 -4.97 -3.33
CA ALA A 17 14.32 -6.02 -3.17
C ALA A 17 13.43 -6.12 -4.42
N PHE A 18 13.08 -7.33 -4.83
CA PHE A 18 12.21 -7.53 -5.99
C PHE A 18 10.77 -7.13 -5.68
N LEU A 19 10.27 -7.48 -4.50
CA LEU A 19 8.87 -7.31 -4.12
C LEU A 19 8.77 -7.00 -2.64
N ILE A 20 7.83 -6.11 -2.30
CA ILE A 20 7.46 -5.81 -0.91
C ILE A 20 5.98 -6.09 -0.71
N SER A 21 5.60 -6.45 0.51
CA SER A 21 4.21 -6.77 0.89
C SER A 21 3.77 -5.92 2.08
N PRO A 22 3.36 -4.67 1.86
CA PRO A 22 2.78 -3.89 2.95
C PRO A 22 1.43 -4.48 3.38
N PHE A 23 1.24 -4.64 4.69
CA PHE A 23 0.07 -5.30 5.25
C PHE A 23 -0.99 -4.28 5.65
N VAL A 24 -1.88 -4.00 4.71
CA VAL A 24 -2.92 -2.96 4.81
C VAL A 24 -3.80 -3.16 6.06
N GLY A 25 -4.35 -4.35 6.22
CA GLY A 25 -5.27 -4.61 7.33
C GLY A 25 -4.61 -4.58 8.70
N ARG A 26 -3.35 -5.00 8.81
CA ARG A 26 -2.64 -4.93 10.08
C ARG A 26 -2.32 -3.49 10.48
N ILE A 27 -2.04 -2.64 9.52
CA ILE A 27 -1.86 -1.21 9.77
C ILE A 27 -3.16 -0.61 10.28
N LEU A 28 -4.28 -0.93 9.64
CA LEU A 28 -5.60 -0.50 10.08
C LEU A 28 -5.89 -0.97 11.52
N ASP A 29 -5.65 -2.25 11.79
CA ASP A 29 -5.89 -2.84 13.12
C ASP A 29 -5.13 -2.09 14.22
N TRP A 30 -3.88 -1.74 13.95
CA TRP A 30 -3.06 -1.01 14.91
C TRP A 30 -3.66 0.36 15.23
N HIS A 31 -4.08 1.10 14.20
CA HIS A 31 -4.67 2.43 14.38
C HIS A 31 -6.01 2.37 15.10
N VAL A 32 -6.83 1.36 14.81
CA VAL A 32 -8.11 1.17 15.50
C VAL A 32 -7.89 0.88 16.97
N ARG A 33 -6.92 0.02 17.30
CA ARG A 33 -6.59 -0.29 18.71
C ARG A 33 -6.01 0.91 19.45
N ALA A 34 -5.34 1.81 18.74
CA ALA A 34 -4.82 3.04 19.32
C ALA A 34 -5.90 4.12 19.51
N GLY A 35 -7.15 3.82 19.22
CA GLY A 35 -8.27 4.73 19.41
C GLY A 35 -8.65 5.55 18.17
N GLY A 36 -8.07 5.25 17.03
CA GLY A 36 -8.40 5.92 15.78
C GLY A 36 -9.66 5.37 15.13
N GLY A 37 -10.24 6.13 14.22
CA GLY A 37 -11.40 5.73 13.42
C GLY A 37 -12.69 6.44 13.83
N PRO A 38 -13.82 6.16 13.16
CA PRO A 38 -13.90 5.24 12.03
C PRO A 38 -13.21 5.77 10.77
N TYR A 39 -12.78 4.85 9.90
CA TYR A 39 -12.11 5.21 8.64
C TYR A 39 -12.96 4.82 7.44
N THR A 40 -12.89 5.65 6.38
CA THR A 40 -13.41 5.28 5.05
C THR A 40 -12.30 4.59 4.27
N ALA A 41 -12.61 4.07 3.08
CA ALA A 41 -11.60 3.49 2.20
C ALA A 41 -10.47 4.49 1.88
N GLU A 42 -10.82 5.77 1.74
CA GLU A 42 -9.84 6.81 1.40
C GLU A 42 -9.01 7.27 2.61
N THR A 43 -9.52 7.15 3.82
CA THR A 43 -8.82 7.58 5.04
C THR A 43 -8.19 6.41 5.81
N ASP A 44 -8.43 5.18 5.38
CA ASP A 44 -7.85 3.97 5.97
C ASP A 44 -6.32 4.10 6.02
N PRO A 45 -5.70 4.04 7.20
CA PRO A 45 -4.26 4.25 7.31
C PRO A 45 -3.42 3.20 6.58
N GLY A 46 -3.94 1.99 6.41
CA GLY A 46 -3.29 0.95 5.59
C GLY A 46 -3.29 1.33 4.12
N VAL A 47 -4.42 1.82 3.61
CA VAL A 47 -4.54 2.29 2.23
C VAL A 47 -3.62 3.49 1.99
N VAL A 48 -3.64 4.47 2.89
CA VAL A 48 -2.78 5.65 2.78
C VAL A 48 -1.31 5.25 2.76
N SER A 49 -0.91 4.31 3.60
CA SER A 49 0.47 3.83 3.66
C SER A 49 0.91 3.21 2.33
N VAL A 50 0.10 2.31 1.78
CA VAL A 50 0.44 1.63 0.51
C VAL A 50 0.45 2.63 -0.65
N ARG A 51 -0.50 3.55 -0.67
CA ARG A 51 -0.54 4.58 -1.70
C ARG A 51 0.71 5.46 -1.64
N THR A 52 1.13 5.85 -0.45
CA THR A 52 2.35 6.64 -0.25
C THR A 52 3.58 5.91 -0.75
N ILE A 53 3.71 4.61 -0.44
CA ILE A 53 4.81 3.76 -0.91
C ILE A 53 4.78 3.65 -2.44
N TYR A 54 3.62 3.37 -3.00
CA TYR A 54 3.45 3.25 -4.45
C TYR A 54 3.87 4.55 -5.15
N ASP A 55 3.37 5.68 -4.67
CA ASP A 55 3.68 6.98 -5.27
C ASP A 55 5.18 7.30 -5.15
N TYR A 56 5.79 7.02 -4.01
CA TYR A 56 7.22 7.21 -3.82
C TYR A 56 8.03 6.38 -4.83
N TYR A 57 7.69 5.10 -4.96
CA TYR A 57 8.42 4.21 -5.88
C TYR A 57 8.27 4.66 -7.33
N LYS A 58 7.05 5.00 -7.75
CA LYS A 58 6.84 5.42 -9.14
C LYS A 58 7.46 6.79 -9.43
N ALA A 59 7.42 7.72 -8.48
CA ALA A 59 8.02 9.03 -8.65
C ALA A 59 9.55 8.97 -8.81
N HIS A 60 10.19 7.98 -8.20
CA HIS A 60 11.64 7.83 -8.22
C HIS A 60 12.15 6.71 -9.13
N GLY A 61 11.28 6.15 -9.97
CA GLY A 61 11.66 5.13 -10.92
C GLY A 61 12.13 3.81 -10.29
N ILE A 62 11.64 3.50 -9.09
CA ILE A 62 12.00 2.28 -8.37
C ILE A 62 11.21 1.11 -8.93
N GLY A 63 11.91 0.05 -9.35
CA GLY A 63 11.29 -1.11 -9.99
C GLY A 63 10.77 -2.17 -9.03
N THR A 64 10.93 -2.02 -7.71
CA THR A 64 10.40 -2.97 -6.73
C THR A 64 8.88 -3.06 -6.85
N VAL A 65 8.36 -4.28 -6.89
CA VAL A 65 6.93 -4.54 -6.99
C VAL A 65 6.26 -4.28 -5.65
N VAL A 66 5.16 -3.51 -5.67
CA VAL A 66 4.36 -3.24 -4.48
C VAL A 66 3.14 -4.16 -4.51
N MET A 67 3.05 -5.08 -3.56
CA MET A 67 1.94 -6.01 -3.42
C MET A 67 1.19 -5.76 -2.12
N GLY A 68 0.05 -5.08 -2.21
CA GLY A 68 -0.81 -4.90 -1.04
C GLY A 68 -1.35 -6.23 -0.56
N ALA A 69 -1.42 -6.42 0.75
CA ALA A 69 -1.82 -7.68 1.35
C ALA A 69 -2.58 -7.47 2.66
N SER A 70 -3.16 -8.53 3.19
CA SER A 70 -3.80 -8.52 4.51
C SER A 70 -5.03 -7.60 4.57
N PHE A 71 -5.90 -7.69 3.57
CA PHE A 71 -7.09 -6.83 3.51
C PHE A 71 -8.16 -7.26 4.51
N ARG A 72 -8.90 -6.28 5.02
CA ARG A 72 -10.02 -6.50 5.95
C ARG A 72 -11.38 -6.30 5.30
N ASN A 73 -11.44 -5.57 4.18
CA ASN A 73 -12.70 -5.29 3.48
C ASN A 73 -12.43 -4.99 2.01
N THR A 74 -13.49 -5.02 1.19
CA THR A 74 -13.38 -4.75 -0.24
C THR A 74 -13.08 -3.29 -0.55
N GLY A 75 -13.47 -2.36 0.33
CA GLY A 75 -13.16 -0.95 0.17
C GLY A 75 -11.66 -0.67 0.12
N GLU A 76 -10.88 -1.37 0.95
CA GLU A 76 -9.41 -1.27 0.92
C GLU A 76 -8.86 -1.73 -0.44
N ILE A 77 -9.39 -2.83 -0.97
CA ILE A 77 -8.97 -3.38 -2.25
C ILE A 77 -9.30 -2.41 -3.39
N GLU A 78 -10.52 -1.89 -3.40
CA GLU A 78 -10.99 -0.97 -4.43
C GLU A 78 -10.19 0.34 -4.41
N ALA A 79 -9.86 0.84 -3.22
CA ALA A 79 -9.07 2.06 -3.07
C ALA A 79 -7.63 1.90 -3.59
N LEU A 80 -7.14 0.68 -3.71
CA LEU A 80 -5.80 0.37 -4.24
C LEU A 80 -5.86 -0.22 -5.66
N ALA A 81 -6.96 -0.06 -6.36
CA ALA A 81 -7.10 -0.53 -7.74
C ALA A 81 -6.02 0.08 -8.62
N GLY A 82 -5.26 -0.74 -9.29
CA GLY A 82 -4.12 -0.33 -10.11
C GLY A 82 -2.75 -0.54 -9.46
N CYS A 83 -2.70 -0.90 -8.18
CA CYS A 83 -1.47 -1.33 -7.53
C CYS A 83 -0.79 -2.46 -8.33
N ASP A 84 0.52 -2.58 -8.23
CA ASP A 84 1.26 -3.59 -9.01
C ASP A 84 0.70 -5.00 -8.81
N ARG A 85 0.45 -5.38 -7.56
CA ARG A 85 -0.17 -6.66 -7.21
C ARG A 85 -0.98 -6.52 -5.92
N LEU A 86 -1.97 -7.39 -5.77
CA LEU A 86 -2.78 -7.48 -4.55
C LEU A 86 -2.95 -8.95 -4.19
N THR A 87 -2.65 -9.30 -2.94
CA THR A 87 -2.92 -10.62 -2.40
C THR A 87 -4.25 -10.57 -1.65
N ILE A 88 -5.24 -11.29 -2.15
CA ILE A 88 -6.61 -11.20 -1.67
C ILE A 88 -7.07 -12.58 -1.20
N GLY A 89 -7.62 -12.65 0.01
CA GLY A 89 -8.18 -13.88 0.55
C GLY A 89 -9.45 -14.32 -0.18
N PRO A 90 -9.80 -15.63 -0.12
CA PRO A 90 -10.96 -16.16 -0.87
C PRO A 90 -12.28 -15.48 -0.56
N ALA A 91 -12.55 -15.16 0.70
CA ALA A 91 -13.81 -14.53 1.09
C ALA A 91 -13.99 -13.15 0.43
N LEU A 92 -12.93 -12.35 0.41
CA LEU A 92 -12.98 -11.03 -0.23
C LEU A 92 -13.02 -11.14 -1.75
N LEU A 93 -12.38 -12.15 -2.34
CA LEU A 93 -12.52 -12.42 -3.78
C LEU A 93 -13.96 -12.74 -4.14
N ASP A 94 -14.66 -13.52 -3.33
CA ASP A 94 -16.06 -13.84 -3.56
C ASP A 94 -16.95 -12.59 -3.46
N GLU A 95 -16.69 -11.72 -2.50
CA GLU A 95 -17.40 -10.44 -2.38
C GLU A 95 -17.17 -9.55 -3.59
N LEU A 96 -15.94 -9.48 -4.09
CA LEU A 96 -15.61 -8.70 -5.28
C LEU A 96 -16.29 -9.27 -6.52
N ALA A 97 -16.35 -10.59 -6.66
CA ALA A 97 -17.00 -11.24 -7.79
C ALA A 97 -18.51 -10.97 -7.79
N ALA A 98 -19.12 -10.80 -6.62
CA ALA A 98 -20.55 -10.50 -6.47
C ALA A 98 -20.85 -9.01 -6.58
N ALA A 99 -19.83 -8.14 -6.51
CA ALA A 99 -20.01 -6.70 -6.56
C ALA A 99 -20.39 -6.25 -7.97
N THR A 100 -21.29 -5.27 -8.04
CA THR A 100 -21.69 -4.63 -9.31
C THR A 100 -21.35 -3.14 -9.23
N GLY A 101 -21.08 -2.53 -10.38
CA GLY A 101 -20.75 -1.13 -10.46
C GLY A 101 -19.35 -0.89 -10.99
N GLU A 102 -18.99 0.37 -11.12
CA GLU A 102 -17.69 0.74 -11.65
C GLU A 102 -16.58 0.57 -10.61
N LEU A 103 -15.44 0.10 -11.07
CA LEU A 103 -14.21 0.05 -10.30
C LEU A 103 -13.18 0.97 -10.96
N PRO A 104 -13.14 2.24 -10.58
CA PRO A 104 -12.18 3.16 -11.16
C PRO A 104 -10.75 2.81 -10.72
N ARG A 105 -9.82 2.91 -11.65
CA ARG A 105 -8.41 2.72 -11.32
C ARG A 105 -7.92 3.89 -10.48
N LYS A 106 -7.40 3.60 -9.29
CA LYS A 106 -6.93 4.60 -8.33
C LYS A 106 -5.43 4.88 -8.44
N LEU A 107 -4.66 3.89 -8.90
CA LEU A 107 -3.21 3.98 -8.98
C LEU A 107 -2.75 3.70 -10.41
N SER A 108 -1.77 4.46 -10.88
CA SER A 108 -1.16 4.27 -12.19
C SER A 108 0.28 4.76 -12.14
N PRO A 109 1.23 4.05 -12.80
CA PRO A 109 2.60 4.53 -12.85
C PRO A 109 2.76 5.84 -13.63
N ASP A 110 1.78 6.16 -14.50
CA ASP A 110 1.83 7.33 -15.36
C ASP A 110 1.17 8.57 -14.76
N THR A 111 0.48 8.43 -13.63
CA THR A 111 -0.21 9.55 -12.98
C THR A 111 0.81 10.52 -12.38
N PRO A 112 0.74 11.83 -12.72
CA PRO A 112 1.57 12.81 -12.03
C PRO A 112 1.30 12.80 -10.54
N ARG A 113 2.35 12.89 -9.74
CA ARG A 113 2.23 12.78 -8.29
C ARG A 113 3.29 13.60 -7.57
N GLU A 114 2.94 13.98 -6.36
CA GLU A 114 3.90 14.56 -5.43
C GLU A 114 4.39 13.46 -4.51
N ALA A 115 5.69 13.41 -4.30
CA ALA A 115 6.31 12.46 -3.40
C ALA A 115 7.52 13.11 -2.73
N PRO A 116 7.87 12.69 -1.50
CA PRO A 116 9.09 13.18 -0.85
C PRO A 116 10.31 12.92 -1.72
N ALA A 117 11.31 13.77 -1.62
CA ALA A 117 12.58 13.54 -2.29
C ALA A 117 13.15 12.19 -1.88
N ARG A 118 13.84 11.53 -2.82
CA ARG A 118 14.45 10.24 -2.52
C ARG A 118 15.50 10.40 -1.44
N ARG A 119 15.42 9.53 -0.45
CA ARG A 119 16.36 9.51 0.68
C ARG A 119 17.30 8.35 0.52
N GLU A 120 18.46 8.61 -0.02
CA GLU A 120 19.53 7.63 -0.06
C GLU A 120 20.13 7.48 1.34
N GLY A 121 20.53 6.27 1.67
CA GLY A 121 21.06 6.00 3.00
C GLY A 121 20.03 6.24 4.09
N PHE A 122 18.76 6.08 3.79
CA PHE A 122 17.70 6.18 4.79
C PHE A 122 18.11 5.36 6.01
N PRO A 123 17.99 5.90 7.23
CA PRO A 123 18.80 5.46 8.35
C PRO A 123 18.41 4.08 8.87
N LEU A 124 18.91 3.04 8.23
CA LEU A 124 18.81 1.69 8.77
C LEU A 124 19.79 1.47 9.90
N ARG A 125 20.94 2.07 9.80
CA ARG A 125 22.02 1.88 10.75
C ARG A 125 21.95 2.82 11.96
N ALA A 126 20.98 3.69 12.01
CA ALA A 126 20.80 4.62 13.11
C ALA A 126 20.00 4.01 14.27
N GLN A 127 19.65 2.74 14.20
CA GLN A 127 18.85 2.05 15.20
C GLN A 127 19.61 1.63 16.41
#